data_4cf972c3a07f67e0739edd94ed6c062d
#
_entry.id   4cf972c3a07f67e0739edd94ed6c062d
#
_cell.length_a   1.000
_cell.length_b   1.000
_cell.length_c   1.000
_cell.angle_alpha   90.00
_cell.angle_beta   90.00
_cell.angle_gamma   90.00
#
_symmetry.space_group_name_H-M   'P 1'
#
loop_
_entity.id
_entity.type
_entity.pdbx_description
1 polymer ?
#
loop_
_entity_poly.entity_id
_entity_poly.type
_entity_poly.pdbx_seq_one_letter_code
_entity_poly.pdbx_strand_id
1 'polypeptide(L)'
;MAEAGESEGLPRALAQRLARRTIEGAAALMAASGDDPETLRRAVTSPGGTTQAALDILMDTGGMPRLLREALRAAAARDRQLSKEAD
;
A
#
# COMPACT_ATOMS: atom_id res chain seq x y z
N MET A 1 5.69 -5.37 -3.60
CA MET A 1 6.71 -4.29 -3.66
C MET A 1 8.09 -4.78 -4.09
N ALA A 2 8.62 -5.83 -3.46
CA ALA A 2 9.96 -6.32 -3.80
C ALA A 2 10.11 -6.72 -5.27
N GLU A 3 9.15 -7.44 -5.82
CA GLU A 3 9.17 -7.83 -7.22
C GLU A 3 9.18 -6.63 -8.17
N ALA A 4 8.45 -5.58 -7.83
CA ALA A 4 8.45 -4.36 -8.61
C ALA A 4 9.81 -3.69 -8.60
N GLY A 5 10.49 -3.68 -7.44
CA GLY A 5 11.85 -3.16 -7.33
C GLY A 5 12.84 -3.95 -8.17
N GLU A 6 12.70 -5.29 -8.19
CA GLU A 6 13.53 -6.13 -9.05
C GLU A 6 13.35 -5.81 -10.52
N SER A 7 12.10 -5.58 -10.96
CA SER A 7 11.81 -5.24 -12.35
C SER A 7 12.43 -3.90 -12.76
N GLU A 8 12.69 -3.01 -11.80
CA GLU A 8 13.37 -1.73 -12.06
C GLU A 8 14.90 -1.82 -11.94
N GLY A 9 15.44 -3.01 -11.75
CA GLY A 9 16.88 -3.25 -11.78
C GLY A 9 17.55 -3.40 -10.42
N LEU A 10 16.79 -3.43 -9.33
CA LEU A 10 17.38 -3.65 -8.01
C LEU A 10 17.73 -5.13 -7.81
N PRO A 11 18.87 -5.44 -7.16
CA PRO A 11 19.16 -6.81 -6.74
C PRO A 11 18.05 -7.31 -5.81
N ARG A 12 17.70 -8.59 -5.92
CA ARG A 12 16.59 -9.18 -5.17
C ARG A 12 16.68 -8.95 -3.66
N ALA A 13 17.85 -9.20 -3.07
CA ALA A 13 18.03 -9.04 -1.63
C ALA A 13 17.82 -7.59 -1.19
N LEU A 14 18.28 -6.63 -2.00
CA LEU A 14 18.09 -5.21 -1.73
C LEU A 14 16.62 -4.82 -1.87
N ALA A 15 15.94 -5.29 -2.93
CA ALA A 15 14.53 -5.01 -3.16
C ALA A 15 13.67 -5.51 -2.00
N GLN A 16 13.94 -6.71 -1.49
CA GLN A 16 13.23 -7.28 -0.35
C GLN A 16 13.45 -6.44 0.92
N ARG A 17 14.67 -6.02 1.15
CA ARG A 17 15.02 -5.20 2.33
C ARG A 17 14.35 -3.82 2.26
N LEU A 18 14.39 -3.19 1.10
CA LEU A 18 13.76 -1.88 0.90
C LEU A 18 12.25 -1.95 1.07
N ALA A 19 11.61 -2.98 0.53
CA ALA A 19 10.16 -3.18 0.69
C ALA A 19 9.77 -3.32 2.17
N ARG A 20 10.52 -4.14 2.91
CA ARG A 20 10.29 -4.36 4.33
C ARG A 20 10.46 -3.06 5.13
N ARG A 21 11.56 -2.35 4.90
CA ARG A 21 11.87 -1.10 5.60
C ARG A 21 10.86 0.00 5.27
N THR A 22 10.33 0.02 4.07
CA THR A 22 9.30 0.98 3.67
C THR A 22 8.04 0.81 4.51
N ILE A 23 7.58 -0.43 4.68
CA ILE A 23 6.38 -0.72 5.47
C ILE A 23 6.63 -0.41 6.96
N GLU A 24 7.78 -0.87 7.50
CA GLU A 24 8.15 -0.61 8.89
C GLU A 24 8.24 0.89 9.17
N GLY A 25 8.88 1.65 8.27
CA GLY A 25 9.04 3.10 8.42
C GLY A 25 7.72 3.85 8.35
N ALA A 26 6.84 3.47 7.45
CA ALA A 26 5.53 4.09 7.32
C ALA A 26 4.69 3.86 8.57
N ALA A 27 4.68 2.63 9.09
CA ALA A 27 3.96 2.29 10.31
C ALA A 27 4.50 3.06 11.53
N ALA A 28 5.82 3.14 11.66
CA ALA A 28 6.47 3.87 12.74
C ALA A 28 6.15 5.37 12.68
N LEU A 29 6.16 5.95 11.48
CA LEU A 29 5.83 7.36 11.29
C LEU A 29 4.38 7.65 11.69
N MET A 30 3.44 6.82 11.28
CA MET A 30 2.04 6.97 11.64
C MET A 30 1.83 6.88 13.16
N ALA A 31 2.50 5.92 13.81
CA ALA A 31 2.40 5.74 15.26
C ALA A 31 2.98 6.95 16.03
N ALA A 32 4.08 7.50 15.52
CA ALA A 32 4.77 8.61 16.21
C ALA A 32 4.08 9.96 15.99
N SER A 33 3.54 10.22 14.80
CA SER A 33 3.03 11.55 14.43
C SER A 33 1.60 11.81 14.92
N GLY A 34 0.77 10.78 15.01
CA GLY A 34 -0.65 10.94 15.28
C GLY A 34 -1.46 11.53 14.14
N ASP A 35 -0.81 11.90 13.03
CA ASP A 35 -1.49 12.43 11.85
C ASP A 35 -2.18 11.32 11.08
N ASP A 36 -3.22 11.67 10.32
CA ASP A 36 -3.89 10.70 9.48
C ASP A 36 -3.05 10.37 8.23
N PRO A 37 -3.34 9.23 7.56
CA PRO A 37 -2.55 8.81 6.39
C PRO A 37 -2.53 9.81 5.25
N GLU A 38 -3.62 10.54 5.03
CA GLU A 38 -3.69 11.53 3.96
C GLU A 38 -2.75 12.70 4.22
N THR A 39 -2.70 13.18 5.44
CA THR A 39 -1.80 14.26 5.86
C THR A 39 -0.34 13.84 5.67
N LEU A 40 0.00 12.62 6.10
CA LEU A 40 1.36 12.09 5.94
C LEU A 40 1.74 11.94 4.46
N ARG A 41 0.82 11.47 3.64
CA ARG A 41 1.04 11.33 2.20
C ARG A 41 1.36 12.69 1.55
N ARG A 42 0.60 13.72 1.91
CA ARG A 42 0.83 15.09 1.39
C ARG A 42 2.18 15.63 1.81
N ALA A 43 2.59 15.37 3.05
CA ALA A 43 3.86 15.88 3.57
C ALA A 43 5.08 15.37 2.81
N VAL A 44 5.00 14.15 2.24
CA VAL A 44 6.11 13.54 1.50
C VAL A 44 5.96 13.66 -0.02
N THR A 45 4.91 14.35 -0.48
CA THR A 45 4.62 14.48 -1.92
C THR A 45 4.99 15.87 -2.42
N SER A 46 6.04 15.95 -3.22
CA SER A 46 6.44 17.18 -3.90
C SER A 46 5.74 17.25 -5.25
N PRO A 47 5.12 18.39 -5.62
CA PRO A 47 4.52 18.54 -6.94
C PRO A 47 5.53 18.25 -8.05
N GLY A 48 5.16 17.37 -9.00
CA GLY A 48 6.04 16.99 -10.11
C GLY A 48 7.18 16.06 -9.74
N GLY A 49 7.26 15.58 -8.49
CA GLY A 49 8.31 14.68 -8.03
C GLY A 49 8.01 13.20 -8.28
N THR A 50 8.92 12.33 -7.83
CA THR A 50 8.81 10.89 -8.02
C THR A 50 7.62 10.30 -7.27
N THR A 51 7.35 10.77 -6.05
CA THR A 51 6.20 10.31 -5.26
C THR A 51 4.89 10.65 -5.96
N GLN A 52 4.80 11.87 -6.51
CA GLN A 52 3.59 12.26 -7.24
C GLN A 52 3.36 11.36 -8.46
N ALA A 53 4.43 11.05 -9.21
CA ALA A 53 4.33 10.17 -10.37
C ALA A 53 3.80 8.78 -9.98
N ALA A 54 4.28 8.23 -8.87
CA ALA A 54 3.81 6.94 -8.36
C ALA A 54 2.35 7.02 -7.90
N LEU A 55 1.97 8.08 -7.19
CA LEU A 55 0.62 8.26 -6.70
C LEU A 55 -0.38 8.47 -7.83
N ASP A 56 0.01 9.09 -8.92
CA ASP A 56 -0.87 9.25 -10.09
C ASP A 56 -1.34 7.89 -10.62
N ILE A 57 -0.50 6.87 -10.52
CA ILE A 57 -0.86 5.51 -10.92
C ILE A 57 -1.63 4.80 -9.80
N LEU A 58 -1.10 4.84 -8.57
CA LEU A 58 -1.69 4.11 -7.44
C LEU A 58 -3.09 4.60 -7.07
N MET A 59 -3.34 5.89 -7.20
CA MET A 59 -4.60 6.52 -6.82
C MET A 59 -5.55 6.74 -7.99
N ASP A 60 -5.23 6.21 -9.16
CA ASP A 60 -6.10 6.27 -10.32
C ASP A 60 -7.38 5.46 -10.08
N THR A 61 -8.39 5.68 -10.91
CA THR A 61 -9.72 5.06 -10.79
C THR A 61 -9.67 3.54 -10.66
N GLY A 62 -8.78 2.88 -11.41
CA GLY A 62 -8.56 1.43 -11.33
C GLY A 62 -7.43 1.01 -10.39
N GLY A 63 -6.93 1.94 -9.57
CA GLY A 63 -5.76 1.72 -8.71
C GLY A 63 -6.07 1.10 -7.36
N MET A 64 -5.22 1.41 -6.38
CA MET A 64 -5.30 0.82 -5.04
C MET A 64 -6.65 0.99 -4.35
N PRO A 65 -7.31 2.18 -4.37
CA PRO A 65 -8.60 2.30 -3.70
C PRO A 65 -9.63 1.31 -4.20
N ARG A 66 -9.69 1.11 -5.51
CA ARG A 66 -10.61 0.13 -6.12
C ARG A 66 -10.24 -1.29 -5.72
N LEU A 67 -8.96 -1.65 -5.84
CA LEU A 67 -8.50 -3.00 -5.52
C LEU A 67 -8.72 -3.35 -4.06
N LEU A 68 -8.48 -2.41 -3.15
CA LEU A 68 -8.72 -2.62 -1.73
C LEU A 68 -10.21 -2.80 -1.43
N ARG A 69 -11.08 -2.00 -2.07
CA ARG A 69 -12.52 -2.19 -1.90
C ARG A 69 -12.98 -3.56 -2.37
N GLU A 70 -12.50 -3.99 -3.52
CA GLU A 70 -12.83 -5.32 -4.06
C GLU A 70 -12.31 -6.44 -3.19
N ALA A 71 -11.07 -6.32 -2.71
CA ALA A 71 -10.46 -7.32 -1.84
C ALA A 71 -11.19 -7.47 -0.51
N LEU A 72 -11.52 -6.34 0.14
CA LEU A 72 -12.26 -6.36 1.40
C LEU A 72 -13.68 -6.90 1.21
N ARG A 73 -14.33 -6.56 0.11
CA ARG A 73 -15.67 -7.08 -0.20
C ARG A 73 -15.63 -8.60 -0.37
N ALA A 74 -14.64 -9.10 -1.09
CA ALA A 74 -14.47 -10.54 -1.29
C ALA A 74 -14.19 -11.27 0.04
N ALA A 75 -13.33 -10.68 0.87
CA ALA A 75 -13.01 -11.25 2.18
C ALA A 75 -14.23 -11.28 3.09
N ALA A 76 -15.01 -10.21 3.12
CA ALA A 76 -16.23 -10.14 3.92
C ALA A 76 -17.27 -11.16 3.45
N ALA A 77 -17.42 -11.32 2.13
CA ALA A 77 -18.35 -12.31 1.57
C ALA A 77 -17.93 -13.74 1.96
N ARG A 78 -16.62 -14.03 1.89
CA ARG A 78 -16.11 -15.35 2.28
C ARG A 78 -16.28 -15.61 3.77
N ASP A 79 -16.08 -14.61 4.59
CA ASP A 79 -16.29 -14.72 6.03
C ASP A 79 -17.74 -15.08 6.37
N ARG A 80 -18.69 -14.43 5.69
CA ARG A 80 -20.13 -14.75 5.87
C ARG A 80 -20.43 -16.19 5.45
N GLN A 81 -19.85 -16.67 4.34
CA GLN A 81 -20.01 -18.06 3.91
C GLN A 81 -19.47 -19.04 4.94
N LEU A 82 -18.26 -18.78 5.46
CA LEU A 82 -17.65 -19.63 6.47
C LEU A 82 -18.46 -19.67 7.76
N SER A 83 -19.02 -18.55 8.18
CA SER A 83 -19.90 -18.50 9.35
C SER A 83 -21.16 -19.35 9.16
N LYS A 84 -21.75 -19.33 7.97
CA LYS A 84 -22.92 -20.17 7.66
C LYS A 84 -22.56 -21.65 7.66
N GLU A 85 -21.40 -22.01 7.11
CA GLU A 85 -20.93 -23.39 7.07
C GLU A 85 -20.64 -23.94 8.48
N ALA A 86 -20.22 -23.06 9.40
CA ALA A 86 -19.91 -23.43 10.77
C ALA A 86 -21.19 -23.70 11.61
N ASP A 87 -22.30 -23.12 11.22
CA ASP A 87 -23.59 -23.31 11.88
C ASP A 87 -24.23 -24.59 11.38
#